data_5eeeb89bf821d6e5bed87290c2ee1e00
#
_entry.id   5eeeb89bf821d6e5bed87290c2ee1e00
#
_cell.length_a   1.000
_cell.length_b   1.000
_cell.length_c   1.000
_cell.angle_alpha   90.00
_cell.angle_beta   90.00
_cell.angle_gamma   90.00
#
_symmetry.space_group_name_H-M   'P 1'
#
loop_
_entity.id
_entity.type
_entity.pdbx_description
1 polymer ?
#
loop_
_entity_poly.entity_id
_entity_poly.type
_entity_poly.pdbx_seq_one_letter_code
_entity_poly.pdbx_strand_id
1 'polypeptide(L)'
;MKSVLAAAAMSLVISDFANAEETRGKAMMKIEPSAISEADIRSVSPALARFGREAITEDLWTRDALSPRDRSVVTVAMLIARNQPAEVKHYIDVALDSGVTPAELSEIITHLAFYSGWPNAMSAVSVTKAVFETRGVTPDALPDASPDLLPLNQEAEKQRSETVEKNVGRISPGLVKFTADPLFLDLWQRPALTPRDRSLITVSALIASGQSAQIGYHLNRAMDNGLSAEEAGEIVTQAAFYAGWPNAFTAAPVVGEVLINRSSSKT
;
A
#
# COMPACT_ATOMS: atom_id res chain seq x y z
N MET A 1 -13.89 -26.25 50.12
CA MET A 1 -12.48 -26.13 49.67
C MET A 1 -12.19 -26.63 48.24
N LYS A 2 -13.17 -27.09 47.45
CA LYS A 2 -12.96 -27.58 46.04
C LYS A 2 -13.22 -26.51 44.97
N SER A 3 -13.87 -25.40 45.27
CA SER A 3 -14.20 -24.34 44.27
C SER A 3 -13.14 -23.26 44.13
N VAL A 4 -12.22 -23.07 45.05
CA VAL A 4 -11.16 -22.04 44.98
C VAL A 4 -10.00 -22.47 44.10
N LEU A 5 -9.70 -23.76 44.02
CA LEU A 5 -8.61 -24.30 43.17
C LEU A 5 -8.94 -24.30 41.69
N ALA A 6 -10.22 -24.39 41.31
CA ALA A 6 -10.61 -24.33 39.89
C ALA A 6 -10.53 -22.91 39.29
N ALA A 7 -10.80 -21.87 40.09
CA ALA A 7 -10.71 -20.48 39.62
C ALA A 7 -9.26 -20.02 39.42
N ALA A 8 -8.32 -20.49 40.26
CA ALA A 8 -6.90 -20.17 40.14
C ALA A 8 -6.24 -20.85 38.93
N ALA A 9 -6.62 -22.08 38.58
CA ALA A 9 -6.10 -22.80 37.44
C ALA A 9 -6.60 -22.19 36.10
N MET A 10 -7.84 -21.71 36.08
CA MET A 10 -8.42 -21.08 34.88
C MET A 10 -7.84 -19.68 34.62
N SER A 11 -7.48 -18.95 35.69
CA SER A 11 -6.84 -17.62 35.58
C SER A 11 -5.40 -17.72 35.07
N LEU A 12 -4.63 -18.76 35.46
CA LEU A 12 -3.28 -18.99 34.94
C LEU A 12 -3.28 -19.38 33.47
N VAL A 13 -4.20 -20.21 33.02
CA VAL A 13 -4.30 -20.62 31.61
C VAL A 13 -4.66 -19.44 30.71
N ILE A 14 -5.54 -18.54 31.16
CA ILE A 14 -5.90 -17.34 30.39
C ILE A 14 -4.73 -16.35 30.29
N SER A 15 -3.93 -16.20 31.36
CA SER A 15 -2.74 -15.35 31.34
C SER A 15 -1.64 -15.92 30.44
N ASP A 16 -1.46 -17.23 30.38
CA ASP A 16 -0.50 -17.88 29.49
C ASP A 16 -0.91 -17.80 28.00
N PHE A 17 -2.21 -17.89 27.69
CA PHE A 17 -2.72 -17.65 26.33
C PHE A 17 -2.58 -16.18 25.89
N ALA A 18 -2.89 -15.23 26.77
CA ALA A 18 -2.72 -13.80 26.48
C ALA A 18 -1.24 -13.43 26.30
N ASN A 19 -0.35 -13.95 27.13
CA ASN A 19 1.10 -13.77 26.98
C ASN A 19 1.65 -14.49 25.73
N ALA A 20 1.09 -15.63 25.34
CA ALA A 20 1.49 -16.36 24.13
C ALA A 20 1.03 -15.65 22.86
N GLU A 21 -0.15 -14.99 22.84
CA GLU A 21 -0.60 -14.14 21.75
C GLU A 21 0.21 -12.83 21.68
N GLU A 22 0.50 -12.19 22.81
CA GLU A 22 1.33 -10.99 22.88
C GLU A 22 2.78 -11.27 22.48
N THR A 23 3.30 -12.46 22.78
CA THR A 23 4.64 -12.91 22.36
C THR A 23 4.66 -13.34 20.90
N ARG A 24 3.56 -13.88 20.35
CA ARG A 24 3.41 -14.16 18.90
C ARG A 24 3.30 -12.89 18.07
N GLY A 25 2.69 -11.81 18.59
CA GLY A 25 2.61 -10.52 17.91
C GLY A 25 3.94 -9.75 17.87
N LYS A 26 4.95 -10.17 18.61
CA LYS A 26 6.27 -9.52 18.71
C LYS A 26 7.44 -10.28 18.08
N ALA A 27 7.20 -11.41 17.41
CA ALA A 27 8.21 -11.95 16.52
C ALA A 27 8.22 -11.06 15.26
N MET A 28 9.05 -9.99 15.29
CA MET A 28 9.28 -9.14 14.14
C MET A 28 9.64 -10.02 12.96
N MET A 29 8.80 -10.01 11.93
CA MET A 29 9.06 -10.74 10.69
C MET A 29 10.34 -10.16 10.08
N LYS A 30 11.41 -10.97 10.05
CA LYS A 30 12.66 -10.57 9.40
C LYS A 30 12.42 -10.55 7.90
N ILE A 31 12.32 -9.37 7.34
CA ILE A 31 12.10 -9.19 5.90
C ILE A 31 13.43 -9.12 5.19
N GLU A 32 13.63 -9.99 4.21
CA GLU A 32 14.77 -9.87 3.31
C GLU A 32 14.55 -8.66 2.38
N PRO A 33 15.59 -7.83 2.13
CA PRO A 33 15.43 -6.56 1.40
C PRO A 33 15.23 -6.73 -0.10
N SER A 34 15.35 -7.93 -0.65
CA SER A 34 15.28 -8.25 -2.09
C SER A 34 14.98 -9.72 -2.33
N ALA A 35 14.52 -10.03 -3.54
CA ALA A 35 14.43 -11.40 -4.07
C ALA A 35 15.81 -12.10 -4.21
N ILE A 36 16.89 -11.32 -4.22
CA ILE A 36 18.28 -11.81 -4.36
C ILE A 36 18.85 -12.03 -2.96
N SER A 37 19.50 -13.18 -2.73
CA SER A 37 20.09 -13.51 -1.43
C SER A 37 21.18 -12.52 -1.01
N GLU A 38 21.33 -12.27 0.30
CA GLU A 38 22.41 -11.41 0.80
C GLU A 38 23.80 -11.89 0.35
N ALA A 39 24.00 -13.21 0.24
CA ALA A 39 25.27 -13.79 -0.22
C ALA A 39 25.56 -13.44 -1.67
N ASP A 40 24.55 -13.53 -2.55
CA ASP A 40 24.69 -13.16 -3.96
C ASP A 40 24.92 -11.66 -4.12
N ILE A 41 24.17 -10.83 -3.40
CA ILE A 41 24.40 -9.37 -3.38
C ILE A 41 25.83 -9.07 -2.93
N ARG A 42 26.30 -9.70 -1.85
CA ARG A 42 27.63 -9.51 -1.31
C ARG A 42 28.73 -9.91 -2.29
N SER A 43 28.51 -10.94 -3.11
CA SER A 43 29.48 -11.39 -4.10
C SER A 43 29.75 -10.36 -5.21
N VAL A 44 28.77 -9.46 -5.45
CA VAL A 44 28.83 -8.40 -6.48
C VAL A 44 29.04 -7.02 -5.85
N SER A 45 28.34 -6.71 -4.77
CA SER A 45 28.37 -5.40 -4.11
C SER A 45 28.29 -5.55 -2.59
N PRO A 46 29.42 -5.74 -1.90
CA PRO A 46 29.47 -5.95 -0.46
C PRO A 46 28.83 -4.80 0.35
N ALA A 47 28.99 -3.56 -0.13
CA ALA A 47 28.38 -2.40 0.52
C ALA A 47 26.86 -2.41 0.40
N LEU A 48 26.31 -2.82 -0.75
CA LEU A 48 24.86 -2.94 -0.97
C LEU A 48 24.25 -4.01 -0.04
N ALA A 49 24.91 -5.15 0.12
CA ALA A 49 24.48 -6.19 1.06
C ALA A 49 24.43 -5.67 2.50
N ARG A 50 25.46 -4.90 2.93
CA ARG A 50 25.48 -4.26 4.24
C ARG A 50 24.34 -3.25 4.41
N PHE A 51 24.14 -2.34 3.46
CA PHE A 51 23.04 -1.36 3.53
C PHE A 51 21.66 -2.01 3.47
N GLY A 52 21.49 -3.08 2.69
CA GLY A 52 20.24 -3.85 2.66
C GLY A 52 19.89 -4.41 4.04
N ARG A 53 20.86 -4.98 4.73
CA ARG A 53 20.67 -5.49 6.10
C ARG A 53 20.45 -4.34 7.10
N GLU A 54 21.39 -3.38 7.19
CA GLU A 54 21.40 -2.37 8.25
C GLU A 54 20.29 -1.32 8.08
N ALA A 55 20.12 -0.77 6.87
CA ALA A 55 19.18 0.32 6.64
C ALA A 55 17.78 -0.15 6.24
N ILE A 56 17.64 -1.28 5.53
CA ILE A 56 16.31 -1.76 5.11
C ILE A 56 15.75 -2.74 6.13
N THR A 57 16.41 -3.89 6.37
CA THR A 57 15.85 -4.93 7.23
C THR A 57 15.82 -4.51 8.70
N GLU A 58 16.91 -3.94 9.24
CA GLU A 58 17.06 -3.66 10.66
C GLU A 58 16.50 -2.28 11.09
N ASP A 59 16.33 -1.31 10.17
CA ASP A 59 15.79 0.03 10.48
C ASP A 59 14.46 0.27 9.75
N LEU A 60 14.44 0.44 8.41
CA LEU A 60 13.26 0.87 7.67
C LEU A 60 12.02 0.01 7.95
N TRP A 61 12.18 -1.31 7.92
CA TRP A 61 11.06 -2.25 8.12
C TRP A 61 10.63 -2.43 9.59
N THR A 62 11.39 -1.88 10.53
CA THR A 62 11.08 -1.93 11.96
C THR A 62 10.44 -0.65 12.51
N ARG A 63 10.31 0.38 11.67
CA ARG A 63 9.74 1.68 12.06
C ARG A 63 8.23 1.59 12.26
N ASP A 64 7.72 2.12 13.35
CA ASP A 64 6.33 1.96 13.81
C ASP A 64 5.30 2.83 13.05
N ALA A 65 5.75 3.85 12.29
CA ALA A 65 4.87 4.80 11.61
C ALA A 65 3.98 4.18 10.51
N LEU A 66 4.36 3.03 9.95
CA LEU A 66 3.50 2.18 9.14
C LEU A 66 3.46 0.78 9.71
N SER A 67 2.28 0.17 9.77
CA SER A 67 2.16 -1.25 10.07
C SER A 67 2.93 -2.10 9.04
N PRO A 68 3.38 -3.33 9.38
CA PRO A 68 4.00 -4.22 8.40
C PRO A 68 3.13 -4.45 7.16
N ARG A 69 1.80 -4.55 7.35
CA ARG A 69 0.83 -4.65 6.26
C ARG A 69 0.87 -3.42 5.35
N ASP A 70 0.73 -2.23 5.91
CA ASP A 70 0.68 -1.00 5.11
C ASP A 70 2.02 -0.72 4.43
N ARG A 71 3.14 -1.03 5.10
CA ARG A 71 4.48 -0.94 4.52
C ARG A 71 4.63 -1.86 3.30
N SER A 72 4.08 -3.07 3.38
CA SER A 72 4.03 -4.01 2.25
C SER A 72 3.18 -3.49 1.10
N VAL A 73 1.98 -2.96 1.39
CA VAL A 73 1.09 -2.34 0.39
C VAL A 73 1.78 -1.18 -0.32
N VAL A 74 2.42 -0.27 0.42
CA VAL A 74 3.20 0.85 -0.11
C VAL A 74 4.33 0.36 -1.02
N THR A 75 5.08 -0.64 -0.57
CA THR A 75 6.20 -1.20 -1.34
C THR A 75 5.74 -1.86 -2.63
N VAL A 76 4.72 -2.72 -2.57
CA VAL A 76 4.13 -3.37 -3.76
C VAL A 76 3.63 -2.32 -4.76
N ALA A 77 2.94 -1.28 -4.27
CA ALA A 77 2.44 -0.20 -5.14
C ALA A 77 3.57 0.54 -5.85
N MET A 78 4.65 0.87 -5.14
CA MET A 78 5.82 1.54 -5.73
C MET A 78 6.53 0.67 -6.76
N LEU A 79 6.70 -0.62 -6.48
CA LEU A 79 7.37 -1.55 -7.38
C LEU A 79 6.57 -1.82 -8.65
N ILE A 80 5.24 -1.93 -8.55
CA ILE A 80 4.35 -2.03 -9.72
C ILE A 80 4.44 -0.75 -10.55
N ALA A 81 4.35 0.43 -9.90
CA ALA A 81 4.41 1.71 -10.59
C ALA A 81 5.74 1.91 -11.34
N ARG A 82 6.82 1.35 -10.84
CA ARG A 82 8.15 1.40 -11.47
C ARG A 82 8.45 0.21 -12.39
N ASN A 83 7.51 -0.70 -12.59
CA ASN A 83 7.66 -1.91 -13.39
C ASN A 83 8.89 -2.76 -13.00
N GLN A 84 8.91 -3.21 -11.74
CA GLN A 84 9.99 -4.04 -11.17
C GLN A 84 9.49 -5.47 -10.89
N PRO A 85 9.16 -6.29 -11.91
CA PRO A 85 8.45 -7.56 -11.72
C PRO A 85 9.21 -8.57 -10.85
N ALA A 86 10.55 -8.59 -10.90
CA ALA A 86 11.34 -9.50 -10.08
C ALA A 86 11.16 -9.22 -8.58
N GLU A 87 11.22 -7.95 -8.18
CA GLU A 87 11.02 -7.53 -6.80
C GLU A 87 9.54 -7.60 -6.41
N VAL A 88 8.60 -7.27 -7.32
CA VAL A 88 7.15 -7.42 -7.07
C VAL A 88 6.82 -8.84 -6.62
N LYS A 89 7.40 -9.88 -7.25
CA LYS A 89 7.18 -11.27 -6.83
C LYS A 89 7.53 -11.49 -5.36
N HIS A 90 8.71 -11.03 -4.93
CA HIS A 90 9.16 -11.15 -3.55
C HIS A 90 8.24 -10.40 -2.58
N TYR A 91 7.91 -9.15 -2.90
CA TYR A 91 7.09 -8.32 -2.01
C TYR A 91 5.60 -8.68 -2.00
N ILE A 92 5.10 -9.43 -2.96
CA ILE A 92 3.77 -10.07 -2.88
C ILE A 92 3.78 -11.17 -1.81
N ASP A 93 4.82 -11.99 -1.75
CA ASP A 93 4.97 -12.98 -0.67
C ASP A 93 5.05 -12.29 0.70
N VAL A 94 5.87 -11.23 0.83
CA VAL A 94 5.96 -10.41 2.04
C VAL A 94 4.61 -9.79 2.43
N ALA A 95 3.83 -9.31 1.46
CA ALA A 95 2.52 -8.71 1.70
C ALA A 95 1.52 -9.74 2.23
N LEU A 96 1.46 -10.94 1.64
CA LEU A 96 0.64 -12.05 2.12
C LEU A 96 1.02 -12.45 3.56
N ASP A 97 2.31 -12.55 3.85
CA ASP A 97 2.82 -12.88 5.18
C ASP A 97 2.56 -11.76 6.21
N SER A 98 2.42 -10.50 5.73
CA SER A 98 2.05 -9.33 6.54
C SER A 98 0.53 -9.15 6.71
N GLY A 99 -0.29 -10.06 6.19
CA GLY A 99 -1.74 -10.06 6.34
C GLY A 99 -2.51 -9.33 5.24
N VAL A 100 -1.87 -8.96 4.12
CA VAL A 100 -2.58 -8.51 2.92
C VAL A 100 -3.23 -9.73 2.27
N THR A 101 -4.52 -9.66 1.98
CA THR A 101 -5.26 -10.77 1.39
C THR A 101 -5.06 -10.88 -0.13
N PRO A 102 -5.28 -12.07 -0.73
CA PRO A 102 -5.27 -12.20 -2.19
C PRO A 102 -6.26 -11.28 -2.90
N ALA A 103 -7.43 -11.04 -2.29
CA ALA A 103 -8.43 -10.11 -2.82
C ALA A 103 -7.91 -8.67 -2.88
N GLU A 104 -7.25 -8.21 -1.80
CA GLU A 104 -6.63 -6.88 -1.77
C GLU A 104 -5.50 -6.77 -2.79
N LEU A 105 -4.62 -7.78 -2.94
CA LEU A 105 -3.56 -7.78 -3.95
C LEU A 105 -4.12 -7.71 -5.37
N SER A 106 -5.19 -8.44 -5.66
CA SER A 106 -5.89 -8.36 -6.94
C SER A 106 -6.42 -6.94 -7.21
N GLU A 107 -7.02 -6.31 -6.21
CA GLU A 107 -7.51 -4.93 -6.33
C GLU A 107 -6.40 -3.88 -6.41
N ILE A 108 -5.25 -4.09 -5.74
CA ILE A 108 -4.06 -3.24 -5.89
C ILE A 108 -3.59 -3.23 -7.35
N ILE A 109 -3.46 -4.41 -7.96
CA ILE A 109 -3.04 -4.53 -9.36
C ILE A 109 -4.05 -3.86 -10.29
N THR A 110 -5.35 -4.11 -10.07
CA THR A 110 -6.44 -3.50 -10.83
C THR A 110 -6.42 -1.98 -10.73
N HIS A 111 -6.25 -1.45 -9.51
CA HIS A 111 -6.17 -0.01 -9.25
C HIS A 111 -4.97 0.63 -9.96
N LEU A 112 -3.83 -0.02 -9.92
CA LEU A 112 -2.59 0.48 -10.52
C LEU A 112 -2.57 0.38 -12.05
N ALA A 113 -3.45 -0.39 -12.68
CA ALA A 113 -3.64 -0.32 -14.13
C ALA A 113 -4.04 1.09 -14.58
N PHE A 114 -4.83 1.80 -13.76
CA PHE A 114 -5.26 3.18 -14.04
C PHE A 114 -4.24 4.24 -13.62
N TYR A 115 -3.48 4.02 -12.54
CA TYR A 115 -2.53 5.00 -12.00
C TYR A 115 -1.09 4.84 -12.46
N SER A 116 -0.72 3.64 -12.90
CA SER A 116 0.65 3.33 -13.36
C SER A 116 0.70 2.83 -14.80
N GLY A 117 -0.46 2.69 -15.43
CA GLY A 117 -0.62 2.22 -16.80
C GLY A 117 -0.80 0.71 -16.89
N TRP A 118 -1.58 0.31 -17.90
CA TRP A 118 -1.97 -1.08 -18.16
C TRP A 118 -0.80 -2.06 -18.27
N PRO A 119 0.31 -1.73 -18.98
CA PRO A 119 1.46 -2.64 -19.09
C PRO A 119 2.11 -2.99 -17.76
N ASN A 120 2.20 -2.04 -16.81
CA ASN A 120 2.76 -2.29 -15.49
C ASN A 120 1.89 -3.26 -14.67
N ALA A 121 0.57 -3.08 -14.74
CA ALA A 121 -0.36 -4.01 -14.12
C ALA A 121 -0.28 -5.41 -14.73
N MET A 122 -0.15 -5.54 -16.06
CA MET A 122 0.01 -6.84 -16.72
C MET A 122 1.31 -7.55 -16.32
N SER A 123 2.41 -6.80 -16.16
CA SER A 123 3.65 -7.34 -15.60
C SER A 123 3.46 -7.88 -14.19
N ALA A 124 2.73 -7.15 -13.34
CA ALA A 124 2.40 -7.58 -11.98
C ALA A 124 1.49 -8.82 -11.98
N VAL A 125 0.46 -8.88 -12.84
CA VAL A 125 -0.39 -10.08 -12.99
C VAL A 125 0.44 -11.33 -13.28
N SER A 126 1.41 -11.22 -14.20
CA SER A 126 2.24 -12.35 -14.62
C SER A 126 3.01 -12.97 -13.45
N VAL A 127 3.61 -12.15 -12.59
CA VAL A 127 4.40 -12.64 -11.43
C VAL A 127 3.51 -13.04 -10.26
N THR A 128 2.40 -12.32 -10.03
CA THR A 128 1.43 -12.62 -8.96
C THR A 128 0.77 -13.97 -9.16
N LYS A 129 0.46 -14.32 -10.41
CA LYS A 129 -0.09 -15.65 -10.76
C LYS A 129 0.78 -16.77 -10.21
N ALA A 130 2.10 -16.71 -10.41
CA ALA A 130 3.03 -17.73 -9.92
C ALA A 130 3.08 -17.81 -8.39
N VAL A 131 2.98 -16.66 -7.71
CA VAL A 131 2.90 -16.62 -6.24
C VAL A 131 1.59 -17.23 -5.76
N PHE A 132 0.46 -16.85 -6.34
CA PHE A 132 -0.86 -17.39 -5.97
C PHE A 132 -0.93 -18.91 -6.19
N GLU A 133 -0.40 -19.42 -7.28
CA GLU A 133 -0.30 -20.87 -7.52
C GLU A 133 0.54 -21.57 -6.44
N THR A 134 1.69 -21.01 -6.07
CA THR A 134 2.56 -21.56 -5.02
C THR A 134 1.90 -21.53 -3.64
N ARG A 135 1.14 -20.48 -3.34
CA ARG A 135 0.42 -20.29 -2.08
C ARG A 135 -0.94 -21.00 -2.03
N GLY A 136 -1.36 -21.66 -3.11
CA GLY A 136 -2.65 -22.37 -3.18
C GLY A 136 -3.86 -21.42 -3.15
N VAL A 137 -3.70 -20.18 -3.63
CA VAL A 137 -4.81 -19.23 -3.73
C VAL A 137 -5.78 -19.69 -4.81
N THR A 138 -7.04 -19.88 -4.42
CA THR A 138 -8.11 -20.34 -5.31
C THR A 138 -8.92 -19.15 -5.85
N PRO A 139 -9.66 -19.30 -6.98
CA PRO A 139 -10.42 -18.19 -7.56
C PRO A 139 -11.49 -17.58 -6.64
N ASP A 140 -12.03 -18.34 -5.70
CA ASP A 140 -13.00 -17.88 -4.70
C ASP A 140 -12.40 -16.94 -3.63
N ALA A 141 -11.07 -16.91 -3.52
CA ALA A 141 -10.35 -15.93 -2.69
C ALA A 141 -10.17 -14.57 -3.37
N LEU A 142 -10.56 -14.42 -4.64
CA LEU A 142 -10.45 -13.19 -5.41
C LEU A 142 -11.78 -12.43 -5.42
N PRO A 143 -11.75 -11.09 -5.59
CA PRO A 143 -12.98 -10.31 -5.65
C PRO A 143 -13.75 -10.58 -6.93
N ASP A 144 -15.06 -10.43 -6.88
CA ASP A 144 -15.91 -10.47 -8.08
C ASP A 144 -15.47 -9.42 -9.10
N ALA A 145 -15.60 -9.76 -10.39
CA ALA A 145 -15.32 -8.85 -11.48
C ALA A 145 -16.27 -7.63 -11.48
N SER A 146 -17.51 -7.84 -11.03
CA SER A 146 -18.56 -6.80 -10.95
C SER A 146 -19.27 -6.88 -9.59
N PRO A 147 -18.60 -6.46 -8.49
CA PRO A 147 -19.16 -6.51 -7.14
C PRO A 147 -20.21 -5.42 -6.93
N ASP A 148 -21.02 -5.55 -5.88
CA ASP A 148 -21.81 -4.45 -5.36
C ASP A 148 -20.87 -3.31 -4.90
N LEU A 149 -21.07 -2.11 -5.45
CA LEU A 149 -20.21 -0.98 -5.22
C LEU A 149 -20.52 -0.27 -3.90
N LEU A 150 -19.50 0.34 -3.30
CA LEU A 150 -19.65 1.20 -2.14
C LEU A 150 -20.47 2.45 -2.49
N PRO A 151 -21.19 3.04 -1.53
CA PRO A 151 -21.97 4.27 -1.74
C PRO A 151 -21.09 5.42 -2.23
N LEU A 152 -21.53 6.08 -3.31
CA LEU A 152 -20.85 7.24 -3.87
C LEU A 152 -21.19 8.51 -3.09
N ASN A 153 -20.18 9.31 -2.75
CA ASN A 153 -20.39 10.68 -2.27
C ASN A 153 -20.72 11.57 -3.48
N GLN A 154 -22.01 11.82 -3.70
CA GLN A 154 -22.55 12.54 -4.85
C GLN A 154 -22.00 13.97 -4.96
N GLU A 155 -21.83 14.68 -3.83
CA GLU A 155 -21.35 16.07 -3.84
C GLU A 155 -19.85 16.12 -4.21
N ALA A 156 -19.03 15.26 -3.61
CA ALA A 156 -17.62 15.17 -3.94
C ALA A 156 -17.40 14.75 -5.40
N GLU A 157 -18.23 13.82 -5.92
CA GLU A 157 -18.17 13.38 -7.32
C GLU A 157 -18.56 14.50 -8.28
N LYS A 158 -19.58 15.27 -7.97
CA LYS A 158 -19.99 16.44 -8.77
C LYS A 158 -18.85 17.45 -8.88
N GLN A 159 -18.23 17.84 -7.75
CA GLN A 159 -17.11 18.79 -7.72
C GLN A 159 -15.90 18.28 -8.50
N ARG A 160 -15.59 16.99 -8.35
CA ARG A 160 -14.52 16.32 -9.10
C ARG A 160 -14.81 16.39 -10.62
N SER A 161 -16.01 15.99 -11.02
CA SER A 161 -16.42 15.92 -12.42
C SER A 161 -16.37 17.31 -13.09
N GLU A 162 -16.90 18.33 -12.44
CA GLU A 162 -16.84 19.72 -12.92
C GLU A 162 -15.38 20.20 -13.08
N THR A 163 -14.50 19.85 -12.13
CA THR A 163 -13.07 20.19 -12.19
C THR A 163 -12.38 19.50 -13.36
N VAL A 164 -12.65 18.22 -13.58
CA VAL A 164 -12.09 17.46 -14.70
C VAL A 164 -12.59 18.00 -16.04
N GLU A 165 -13.89 18.25 -16.16
CA GLU A 165 -14.47 18.84 -17.38
C GLU A 165 -13.83 20.19 -17.71
N LYS A 166 -13.71 21.07 -16.70
CA LYS A 166 -13.08 22.39 -16.85
C LYS A 166 -11.64 22.30 -17.33
N ASN A 167 -10.87 21.37 -16.78
CA ASN A 167 -9.42 21.30 -17.01
C ASN A 167 -9.05 20.58 -18.29
N VAL A 168 -9.79 19.53 -18.67
CA VAL A 168 -9.40 18.66 -19.77
C VAL A 168 -10.51 18.43 -20.82
N GLY A 169 -11.75 18.83 -20.57
CA GLY A 169 -12.89 18.55 -21.46
C GLY A 169 -12.70 19.00 -22.89
N ARG A 170 -12.13 20.19 -23.11
CA ARG A 170 -11.83 20.71 -24.46
C ARG A 170 -10.67 19.99 -25.16
N ILE A 171 -9.79 19.35 -24.38
CA ILE A 171 -8.57 18.72 -24.91
C ILE A 171 -8.82 17.24 -25.17
N SER A 172 -9.46 16.56 -24.23
CA SER A 172 -9.66 15.12 -24.27
C SER A 172 -11.01 14.70 -23.66
N PRO A 173 -12.11 14.76 -24.44
CA PRO A 173 -13.41 14.27 -23.96
C PRO A 173 -13.40 12.78 -23.57
N GLY A 174 -12.54 11.97 -24.21
CA GLY A 174 -12.33 10.57 -23.86
C GLY A 174 -11.74 10.41 -22.44
N LEU A 175 -10.80 11.27 -22.07
CA LEU A 175 -10.23 11.27 -20.70
C LEU A 175 -11.30 11.64 -19.66
N VAL A 176 -12.14 12.63 -19.95
CA VAL A 176 -13.28 12.97 -19.05
C VAL A 176 -14.19 11.78 -18.87
N LYS A 177 -14.61 11.13 -19.97
CA LYS A 177 -15.48 9.95 -19.95
C LYS A 177 -14.87 8.84 -19.09
N PHE A 178 -13.62 8.42 -19.35
CA PHE A 178 -12.99 7.31 -18.63
C PHE A 178 -12.55 7.66 -17.22
N THR A 179 -12.40 8.95 -16.89
CA THR A 179 -12.23 9.40 -15.53
C THR A 179 -13.53 9.27 -14.72
N ALA A 180 -14.69 9.53 -15.33
CA ALA A 180 -15.96 9.26 -14.67
C ALA A 180 -16.19 7.75 -14.56
N ASP A 181 -16.28 7.06 -15.70
CA ASP A 181 -16.54 5.63 -15.77
C ASP A 181 -15.53 4.98 -16.75
N PRO A 182 -14.70 4.04 -16.30
CA PRO A 182 -14.80 3.24 -15.06
C PRO A 182 -14.03 3.75 -13.82
N LEU A 183 -13.28 4.88 -13.89
CA LEU A 183 -12.34 5.19 -12.82
C LEU A 183 -13.04 5.53 -11.49
N PHE A 184 -13.86 6.59 -11.42
CA PHE A 184 -14.44 7.04 -10.15
C PHE A 184 -15.81 6.42 -9.83
N LEU A 185 -16.60 6.03 -10.83
CA LEU A 185 -17.92 5.44 -10.62
C LEU A 185 -17.88 3.91 -10.42
N ASP A 186 -16.77 3.24 -10.77
CA ASP A 186 -16.58 1.81 -10.53
C ASP A 186 -15.33 1.58 -9.66
N LEU A 187 -14.12 1.69 -10.21
CA LEU A 187 -12.86 1.29 -9.56
C LEU A 187 -12.73 1.83 -8.12
N TRP A 188 -13.00 3.12 -7.90
CA TRP A 188 -12.89 3.73 -6.58
C TRP A 188 -13.98 3.28 -5.61
N GLN A 189 -15.06 2.68 -6.08
CA GLN A 189 -16.18 2.20 -5.26
C GLN A 189 -16.14 0.69 -5.03
N ARG A 190 -15.18 -0.04 -5.58
CA ARG A 190 -15.06 -1.50 -5.39
C ARG A 190 -14.66 -1.83 -3.95
N PRO A 191 -15.37 -2.76 -3.25
CA PRO A 191 -15.28 -2.93 -1.79
C PRO A 191 -14.05 -3.70 -1.30
N ALA A 192 -13.36 -4.48 -2.16
CA ALA A 192 -12.24 -5.33 -1.75
C ALA A 192 -10.97 -4.56 -1.32
N LEU A 193 -10.93 -3.24 -1.54
CA LEU A 193 -10.00 -2.33 -0.89
C LEU A 193 -10.77 -1.20 -0.21
N THR A 194 -10.37 -0.86 1.01
CA THR A 194 -10.93 0.30 1.71
C THR A 194 -10.59 1.60 0.97
N PRO A 195 -11.41 2.67 1.10
CA PRO A 195 -11.08 3.98 0.53
C PRO A 195 -9.72 4.53 1.02
N ARG A 196 -9.32 4.20 2.26
CA ARG A 196 -8.01 4.54 2.81
C ARG A 196 -6.90 3.83 2.03
N ASP A 197 -7.01 2.52 1.84
CA ASP A 197 -5.98 1.73 1.17
C ASP A 197 -5.86 2.11 -0.32
N ARG A 198 -6.98 2.38 -1.01
CA ARG A 198 -6.94 2.90 -2.38
C ARG A 198 -6.17 4.22 -2.45
N SER A 199 -6.37 5.09 -1.47
CA SER A 199 -5.66 6.36 -1.40
C SER A 199 -4.18 6.17 -1.06
N LEU A 200 -3.84 5.26 -0.13
CA LEU A 200 -2.47 4.88 0.22
C LEU A 200 -1.70 4.40 -1.01
N ILE A 201 -2.30 3.49 -1.79
CA ILE A 201 -1.73 2.93 -3.03
C ILE A 201 -1.52 4.04 -4.07
N THR A 202 -2.52 4.93 -4.25
CA THR A 202 -2.43 6.01 -5.22
C THR A 202 -1.29 6.98 -4.89
N VAL A 203 -1.19 7.45 -3.64
CA VAL A 203 -0.11 8.35 -3.21
C VAL A 203 1.25 7.68 -3.40
N SER A 204 1.37 6.41 -3.02
CA SER A 204 2.61 5.64 -3.19
C SER A 204 3.05 5.54 -4.64
N ALA A 205 2.11 5.22 -5.54
CA ALA A 205 2.38 5.13 -6.98
C ALA A 205 2.74 6.48 -7.61
N LEU A 206 2.07 7.58 -7.20
CA LEU A 206 2.37 8.92 -7.67
C LEU A 206 3.78 9.37 -7.26
N ILE A 207 4.18 9.12 -6.00
CA ILE A 207 5.54 9.40 -5.54
C ILE A 207 6.53 8.57 -6.35
N ALA A 208 6.30 7.26 -6.49
CA ALA A 208 7.19 6.37 -7.21
C ALA A 208 7.38 6.72 -8.69
N SER A 209 6.36 7.29 -9.30
CA SER A 209 6.35 7.71 -10.71
C SER A 209 6.78 9.17 -10.91
N GLY A 210 7.14 9.91 -9.85
CA GLY A 210 7.53 11.32 -9.91
C GLY A 210 6.39 12.28 -10.27
N GLN A 211 5.13 11.88 -10.06
CA GLN A 211 3.94 12.67 -10.39
C GLN A 211 3.55 13.63 -9.24
N SER A 212 4.49 14.44 -8.79
CA SER A 212 4.34 15.30 -7.60
C SER A 212 3.17 16.28 -7.70
N ALA A 213 2.85 16.79 -8.90
CA ALA A 213 1.71 17.68 -9.12
C ALA A 213 0.34 17.05 -8.77
N GLN A 214 0.24 15.73 -8.76
CA GLN A 214 -0.99 15.01 -8.44
C GLN A 214 -1.09 14.62 -6.95
N ILE A 215 0.01 14.68 -6.21
CA ILE A 215 0.06 14.20 -4.81
C ILE A 215 -0.90 15.00 -3.93
N GLY A 216 -0.94 16.32 -4.08
CA GLY A 216 -1.75 17.19 -3.20
C GLY A 216 -3.23 16.80 -3.13
N TYR A 217 -3.86 16.55 -4.28
CA TYR A 217 -5.25 16.09 -4.34
C TYR A 217 -5.45 14.72 -3.67
N HIS A 218 -4.63 13.75 -4.06
CA HIS A 218 -4.77 12.38 -3.58
C HIS A 218 -4.37 12.20 -2.12
N LEU A 219 -3.40 12.98 -1.63
CA LEU A 219 -3.03 12.95 -0.22
C LEU A 219 -4.12 13.56 0.67
N ASN A 220 -4.75 14.68 0.26
CA ASN A 220 -5.91 15.21 0.97
C ASN A 220 -7.03 14.16 1.07
N ARG A 221 -7.35 13.50 -0.05
CA ARG A 221 -8.32 12.39 -0.06
C ARG A 221 -7.90 11.22 0.84
N ALA A 222 -6.60 10.87 0.86
CA ALA A 222 -6.07 9.84 1.74
C ALA A 222 -6.30 10.18 3.21
N MET A 223 -6.02 11.42 3.60
CA MET A 223 -6.21 11.90 4.97
C MET A 223 -7.69 12.01 5.34
N ASP A 224 -8.57 12.36 4.41
CA ASP A 224 -10.04 12.33 4.63
C ASP A 224 -10.54 10.89 4.84
N ASN A 225 -9.87 9.91 4.26
CA ASN A 225 -10.13 8.48 4.43
C ASN A 225 -9.37 7.86 5.62
N GLY A 226 -8.69 8.66 6.46
CA GLY A 226 -8.08 8.21 7.71
C GLY A 226 -6.57 7.99 7.69
N LEU A 227 -5.85 8.35 6.61
CA LEU A 227 -4.39 8.36 6.62
C LEU A 227 -3.89 9.47 7.56
N SER A 228 -2.98 9.13 8.47
CA SER A 228 -2.39 10.10 9.39
C SER A 228 -1.25 10.91 8.75
N ALA A 229 -0.86 12.02 9.40
CA ALA A 229 0.29 12.81 8.97
C ALA A 229 1.61 12.04 9.11
N GLU A 230 1.71 11.20 10.12
CA GLU A 230 2.88 10.35 10.38
C GLU A 230 3.02 9.29 9.30
N GLU A 231 1.94 8.59 8.96
CA GLU A 231 1.90 7.62 7.86
C GLU A 231 2.28 8.29 6.52
N ALA A 232 1.77 9.49 6.24
CA ALA A 232 2.11 10.23 5.03
C ALA A 232 3.62 10.54 4.94
N GLY A 233 4.25 10.92 6.04
CA GLY A 233 5.69 11.13 6.12
C GLY A 233 6.48 9.84 5.90
N GLU A 234 5.99 8.73 6.46
CA GLU A 234 6.64 7.43 6.34
C GLU A 234 6.55 6.83 4.93
N ILE A 235 5.48 7.10 4.18
CA ILE A 235 5.39 6.75 2.75
C ILE A 235 6.54 7.41 1.97
N VAL A 236 6.87 8.67 2.27
CA VAL A 236 8.01 9.37 1.63
C VAL A 236 9.33 8.72 2.00
N THR A 237 9.49 8.32 3.27
CA THR A 237 10.67 7.58 3.76
C THR A 237 10.83 6.26 3.02
N GLN A 238 9.75 5.48 2.90
CA GLN A 238 9.74 4.22 2.15
C GLN A 238 10.11 4.43 0.68
N ALA A 239 9.61 5.51 0.07
CA ALA A 239 9.88 5.85 -1.33
C ALA A 239 11.37 6.11 -1.60
N ALA A 240 12.14 6.60 -0.63
CA ALA A 240 13.57 6.82 -0.81
C ALA A 240 14.30 5.51 -1.19
N PHE A 241 13.91 4.39 -0.58
CA PHE A 241 14.53 3.08 -0.85
C PHE A 241 13.94 2.36 -2.06
N TYR A 242 12.63 2.46 -2.30
CA TYR A 242 11.94 1.68 -3.34
C TYR A 242 11.67 2.45 -4.64
N ALA A 243 11.72 3.79 -4.59
CA ALA A 243 11.54 4.65 -5.75
C ALA A 243 12.75 5.56 -6.02
N GLY A 244 13.67 5.65 -5.07
CA GLY A 244 14.89 6.45 -5.12
C GLY A 244 14.74 7.83 -4.49
N TRP A 245 15.83 8.31 -3.91
CA TRP A 245 15.93 9.60 -3.21
C TRP A 245 15.37 10.80 -4.01
N PRO A 246 15.64 10.95 -5.32
CA PRO A 246 15.10 12.08 -6.08
C PRO A 246 13.57 12.14 -6.05
N ASN A 247 12.87 11.00 -6.16
CA ASN A 247 11.41 10.96 -6.10
C ASN A 247 10.90 11.33 -4.70
N ALA A 248 11.54 10.81 -3.65
CA ALA A 248 11.19 11.14 -2.27
C ALA A 248 11.39 12.63 -1.97
N PHE A 249 12.53 13.22 -2.38
CA PHE A 249 12.80 14.65 -2.19
C PHE A 249 11.89 15.57 -3.01
N THR A 250 11.46 15.14 -4.19
CA THR A 250 10.48 15.89 -5.00
C THR A 250 9.08 15.84 -4.38
N ALA A 251 8.70 14.72 -3.77
CA ALA A 251 7.41 14.57 -3.11
C ALA A 251 7.33 15.28 -1.75
N ALA A 252 8.41 15.26 -0.97
CA ALA A 252 8.43 15.77 0.41
C ALA A 252 7.89 17.18 0.59
N PRO A 253 8.24 18.19 -0.22
CA PRO A 253 7.68 19.56 -0.10
C PRO A 253 6.16 19.57 -0.31
N VAL A 254 5.64 18.81 -1.28
CA VAL A 254 4.20 18.75 -1.59
C VAL A 254 3.44 18.08 -0.44
N VAL A 255 3.97 16.99 0.11
CA VAL A 255 3.42 16.34 1.30
C VAL A 255 3.42 17.33 2.47
N GLY A 256 4.55 18.01 2.72
CA GLY A 256 4.67 19.00 3.78
C GLY A 256 3.66 20.15 3.67
N GLU A 257 3.42 20.68 2.48
CA GLU A 257 2.42 21.72 2.23
C GLU A 257 1.00 21.25 2.59
N VAL A 258 0.62 20.04 2.18
CA VAL A 258 -0.70 19.46 2.54
C VAL A 258 -0.83 19.35 4.05
N LEU A 259 0.19 18.83 4.75
CA LEU A 259 0.15 18.66 6.20
C LEU A 259 0.03 20.00 6.95
N ILE A 260 0.77 21.04 6.51
CA ILE A 260 0.70 22.39 7.09
C ILE A 260 -0.69 22.99 6.89
N ASN A 261 -1.23 22.94 5.68
CA ASN A 261 -2.54 23.51 5.36
C ASN A 261 -3.67 22.85 6.17
N ARG A 262 -3.60 21.52 6.36
CA ARG A 262 -4.58 20.78 7.15
C ARG A 262 -4.46 21.03 8.67
N SER A 263 -3.28 21.29 9.19
CA SER A 263 -3.11 21.65 10.60
C SER A 263 -3.66 23.06 10.89
N SER A 264 -3.46 23.99 9.98
CA SER A 264 -3.92 25.38 10.10
C SER A 264 -5.46 25.52 9.98
N SER A 265 -6.13 24.61 9.30
CA SER A 265 -7.61 24.61 9.17
C SER A 265 -8.35 24.00 10.35
N LYS A 266 -7.64 23.42 11.33
CA LYS A 266 -8.20 22.84 12.57
C LYS A 266 -8.12 23.78 13.78
N THR A 267 -7.44 24.91 13.61
CA THR A 267 -7.35 26.00 14.61
C THR A 267 -8.30 27.13 14.27
#